data_7f0cfcd76931859e1063ff974406fce8
#
_entry.id   7f0cfcd76931859e1063ff974406fce8
#
_cell.length_a   1.000
_cell.length_b   1.000
_cell.length_c   1.000
_cell.angle_alpha   90.00
_cell.angle_beta   90.00
_cell.angle_gamma   90.00
#
_symmetry.space_group_name_H-M   'P 1'
#
loop_
_entity.id
_entity.type
_entity.pdbx_description
1 polymer ?
#
loop_
_entity_poly.entity_id
_entity_poly.type
_entity_poly.pdbx_seq_one_letter_code
_entity_poly.pdbx_strand_id
1 'polypeptide(L)'
;LHPRVRRQRQMCIRDRILKAAHTIENSLAEEMGIKCVIGISTNARHLRELADRYKEAQVAIEVGKVFDIEKTILSYENLGIGRLIYQLPTTLCEMYLKEVFKRGTIEALDRETLITIQAFFENNLNVSETSRKLFVHRNTLVYRLDKIKKMTGLDLRQFDHAITFKVALMVHKYMTQRPVKY
;
A
#
# COMPACT_ATOMS: atom_id res chain seq x y z
N LEU A 1 -20.14 -19.97 -20.17
CA LEU A 1 -20.52 -18.54 -20.13
C LEU A 1 -19.43 -17.69 -20.76
N HIS A 2 -19.81 -16.82 -21.70
CA HIS A 2 -18.89 -15.94 -22.43
C HIS A 2 -18.05 -15.09 -21.44
N PRO A 3 -16.74 -14.90 -21.63
CA PRO A 3 -15.86 -14.19 -20.69
C PRO A 3 -16.36 -12.80 -20.27
N ARG A 4 -17.03 -12.07 -21.15
CA ARG A 4 -17.65 -10.75 -20.86
C ARG A 4 -18.75 -10.84 -19.81
N VAL A 5 -19.65 -11.83 -19.90
CA VAL A 5 -20.77 -12.03 -18.95
C VAL A 5 -20.23 -12.44 -17.57
N ARG A 6 -19.16 -13.22 -17.53
CA ARG A 6 -18.50 -13.62 -16.28
C ARG A 6 -17.86 -12.42 -15.56
N ARG A 7 -17.19 -11.54 -16.30
CA ARG A 7 -16.62 -10.29 -15.74
C ARG A 7 -17.69 -9.33 -15.21
N GLN A 8 -18.80 -9.14 -15.94
CA GLN A 8 -19.91 -8.30 -15.47
C GLN A 8 -20.56 -8.85 -14.19
N ARG A 9 -20.77 -10.17 -14.08
CA ARG A 9 -21.29 -10.78 -12.85
C ARG A 9 -20.35 -10.61 -11.67
N GLN A 10 -19.04 -10.77 -11.85
CA GLN A 10 -18.06 -10.55 -10.80
C GLN A 10 -18.03 -9.09 -10.33
N MET A 11 -18.12 -8.12 -11.26
CA MET A 11 -18.24 -6.70 -10.90
C MET A 11 -19.50 -6.43 -10.08
N CYS A 12 -20.67 -6.93 -10.50
CA CYS A 12 -21.92 -6.74 -9.76
C CYS A 12 -21.91 -7.36 -8.35
N ILE A 13 -21.25 -8.51 -8.17
CA ILE A 13 -21.11 -9.16 -6.83
C ILE A 13 -20.18 -8.32 -5.95
N ARG A 14 -19.05 -7.87 -6.48
CA ARG A 14 -18.09 -7.05 -5.76
C ARG A 14 -18.71 -5.71 -5.31
N ASP A 15 -19.46 -5.03 -6.18
CA ASP A 15 -20.13 -3.78 -5.86
C ASP A 15 -21.18 -3.97 -4.75
N ARG A 16 -21.89 -5.10 -4.75
CA ARG A 16 -22.85 -5.41 -3.68
C ARG A 16 -22.17 -5.70 -2.33
N ILE A 17 -21.04 -6.40 -2.35
CA ILE A 17 -20.25 -6.67 -1.13
C ILE A 17 -19.73 -5.36 -0.55
N LEU A 18 -19.17 -4.47 -1.38
CA LEU A 18 -18.68 -3.17 -0.94
C LEU A 18 -19.83 -2.30 -0.37
N LYS A 19 -20.98 -2.27 -1.02
CA LYS A 19 -22.18 -1.56 -0.50
C LYS A 19 -22.61 -2.13 0.86
N ALA A 20 -22.66 -3.44 1.00
CA ALA A 20 -23.01 -4.08 2.28
C ALA A 20 -21.98 -3.74 3.37
N ALA A 21 -20.69 -3.75 3.06
CA ALA A 21 -19.65 -3.36 4.00
C ALA A 21 -19.79 -1.90 4.45
N HIS A 22 -20.05 -0.96 3.54
CA HIS A 22 -20.33 0.44 3.89
C HIS A 22 -21.60 0.60 4.72
N THR A 23 -22.66 -0.16 4.41
CA THR A 23 -23.90 -0.12 5.23
C THR A 23 -23.61 -0.58 6.67
N ILE A 24 -22.87 -1.69 6.84
CA ILE A 24 -22.48 -2.19 8.17
C ILE A 24 -21.62 -1.16 8.91
N GLU A 25 -20.63 -0.58 8.25
CA GLU A 25 -19.74 0.44 8.81
C GLU A 25 -20.56 1.65 9.32
N ASN A 26 -21.47 2.17 8.47
CA ASN A 26 -22.29 3.33 8.81
C ASN A 26 -23.27 3.01 9.96
N SER A 27 -23.97 1.87 9.92
CA SER A 27 -24.90 1.49 11.01
C SER A 27 -24.16 1.34 12.34
N LEU A 28 -22.98 0.74 12.37
CA LEU A 28 -22.18 0.62 13.59
C LEU A 28 -21.71 1.98 14.11
N ALA A 29 -21.35 2.89 13.21
CA ALA A 29 -20.90 4.22 13.58
C ALA A 29 -22.07 5.10 14.09
N GLU A 30 -23.23 5.08 13.41
CA GLU A 30 -24.39 5.93 13.72
C GLU A 30 -25.17 5.43 14.92
N GLU A 31 -25.43 4.12 15.01
CA GLU A 31 -26.29 3.55 16.06
C GLU A 31 -25.53 3.23 17.36
N MET A 32 -24.26 2.84 17.24
CA MET A 32 -23.47 2.34 18.36
C MET A 32 -22.23 3.18 18.67
N GLY A 33 -21.87 4.16 17.82
CA GLY A 33 -20.65 4.96 17.99
C GLY A 33 -19.35 4.15 17.80
N ILE A 34 -19.41 2.97 17.17
CA ILE A 34 -18.29 2.04 17.03
C ILE A 34 -17.59 2.25 15.68
N LYS A 35 -16.28 2.48 15.72
CA LYS A 35 -15.43 2.44 14.53
C LYS A 35 -14.96 1.01 14.28
N CYS A 36 -15.26 0.46 13.12
CA CYS A 36 -14.85 -0.89 12.73
C CYS A 36 -13.93 -0.89 11.52
N VAL A 37 -13.18 -1.98 11.36
CA VAL A 37 -12.41 -2.27 10.15
C VAL A 37 -12.92 -3.57 9.56
N ILE A 38 -13.26 -3.56 8.28
CA ILE A 38 -13.88 -4.68 7.58
C ILE A 38 -12.91 -5.25 6.54
N GLY A 39 -12.53 -6.52 6.70
CA GLY A 39 -11.76 -7.27 5.72
C GLY A 39 -12.66 -8.05 4.78
N ILE A 40 -12.44 -7.94 3.49
CA ILE A 40 -13.17 -8.65 2.44
C ILE A 40 -12.23 -9.66 1.78
N SER A 41 -12.61 -10.95 1.83
CA SER A 41 -11.90 -12.03 1.14
C SER A 41 -12.30 -12.13 -0.34
N THR A 42 -11.68 -13.07 -1.05
CA THR A 42 -12.19 -13.56 -2.33
C THR A 42 -13.45 -14.41 -2.13
N ASN A 43 -14.23 -14.61 -3.21
CA ASN A 43 -15.49 -15.37 -3.12
C ASN A 43 -15.23 -16.86 -2.87
N ALA A 44 -15.94 -17.45 -1.89
CA ALA A 44 -16.01 -18.89 -1.69
C ALA A 44 -16.97 -19.53 -2.72
N ARG A 45 -16.57 -20.61 -3.34
CA ARG A 45 -17.44 -21.42 -4.24
C ARG A 45 -18.07 -22.59 -3.50
N HIS A 46 -17.39 -23.06 -2.46
CA HIS A 46 -17.81 -24.22 -1.65
C HIS A 46 -17.61 -23.91 -0.18
N LEU A 47 -18.43 -24.49 0.69
CA LEU A 47 -18.33 -24.32 2.14
C LEU A 47 -16.96 -24.71 2.71
N ARG A 48 -16.30 -25.71 2.14
CA ARG A 48 -14.93 -26.12 2.54
C ARG A 48 -13.88 -25.03 2.38
N GLU A 49 -14.13 -24.01 1.57
CA GLU A 49 -13.20 -22.88 1.35
C GLU A 49 -13.34 -21.79 2.40
N LEU A 50 -14.36 -21.82 3.27
CA LEU A 50 -14.64 -20.73 4.22
C LEU A 50 -13.46 -20.43 5.15
N ALA A 51 -12.75 -21.46 5.62
CA ALA A 51 -11.57 -21.25 6.48
C ALA A 51 -10.47 -20.46 5.77
N ASP A 52 -10.22 -20.74 4.50
CA ASP A 52 -9.22 -20.03 3.72
C ASP A 52 -9.68 -18.59 3.40
N ARG A 53 -10.97 -18.41 3.08
CA ARG A 53 -11.55 -17.06 2.88
C ARG A 53 -11.49 -16.23 4.14
N TYR A 54 -11.73 -16.82 5.31
CA TYR A 54 -11.57 -16.13 6.59
C TYR A 54 -10.13 -15.66 6.82
N LYS A 55 -9.14 -16.51 6.54
CA LYS A 55 -7.72 -16.13 6.60
C LYS A 55 -7.38 -14.98 5.64
N GLU A 56 -7.92 -15.01 4.41
CA GLU A 56 -7.75 -13.91 3.46
C GLU A 56 -8.30 -12.58 3.99
N ALA A 57 -9.49 -12.61 4.62
CA ALA A 57 -10.08 -11.40 5.21
C ALA A 57 -9.23 -10.87 6.39
N GLN A 58 -8.68 -11.76 7.22
CA GLN A 58 -7.75 -11.38 8.28
C GLN A 58 -6.48 -10.75 7.72
N VAL A 59 -5.87 -11.37 6.70
CA VAL A 59 -4.70 -10.82 5.99
C VAL A 59 -5.02 -9.44 5.38
N ALA A 60 -6.24 -9.26 4.84
CA ALA A 60 -6.64 -7.96 4.32
C ALA A 60 -6.60 -6.87 5.39
N ILE A 61 -7.11 -7.16 6.59
CA ILE A 61 -7.06 -6.23 7.72
C ILE A 61 -5.62 -5.97 8.17
N GLU A 62 -4.80 -7.00 8.34
CA GLU A 62 -3.42 -6.87 8.83
C GLU A 62 -2.55 -6.09 7.85
N VAL A 63 -2.62 -6.40 6.56
CA VAL A 63 -1.88 -5.70 5.50
C VAL A 63 -2.40 -4.26 5.35
N GLY A 64 -3.71 -4.07 5.40
CA GLY A 64 -4.31 -2.76 5.31
C GLY A 64 -3.92 -1.82 6.45
N LYS A 65 -3.85 -2.32 7.69
CA LYS A 65 -3.34 -1.54 8.84
C LYS A 65 -1.92 -1.03 8.63
N VAL A 66 -1.10 -1.76 7.88
CA VAL A 66 0.27 -1.33 7.56
C VAL A 66 0.30 -0.34 6.40
N PHE A 67 -0.40 -0.61 5.31
CA PHE A 67 -0.23 0.14 4.06
C PHE A 67 -1.31 1.17 3.77
N ASP A 68 -2.53 0.96 4.24
CA ASP A 68 -3.73 1.78 3.97
C ASP A 68 -4.42 2.21 5.26
N ILE A 69 -3.70 2.87 6.17
CA ILE A 69 -4.14 3.21 7.54
C ILE A 69 -5.48 3.97 7.58
N GLU A 70 -5.79 4.73 6.53
CA GLU A 70 -7.03 5.54 6.47
C GLU A 70 -8.25 4.74 5.99
N LYS A 71 -8.05 3.55 5.43
CA LYS A 71 -9.15 2.75 4.91
C LYS A 71 -9.71 1.83 5.98
N THR A 72 -11.01 1.87 6.13
CA THR A 72 -11.78 1.02 7.03
C THR A 72 -12.31 -0.24 6.35
N ILE A 73 -12.47 -0.23 5.02
CA ILE A 73 -12.89 -1.38 4.22
C ILE A 73 -11.75 -1.84 3.33
N LEU A 74 -11.24 -3.04 3.59
CA LEU A 74 -10.02 -3.60 3.03
C LEU A 74 -10.32 -4.90 2.28
N SER A 75 -10.05 -4.93 0.98
CA SER A 75 -10.26 -6.12 0.14
C SER A 75 -8.95 -6.84 -0.14
N TYR A 76 -8.92 -8.15 0.08
CA TYR A 76 -7.78 -9.01 -0.20
C TYR A 76 -7.28 -8.93 -1.66
N GLU A 77 -8.21 -8.78 -2.61
CA GLU A 77 -7.86 -8.63 -4.03
C GLU A 77 -7.11 -7.33 -4.34
N ASN A 78 -7.32 -6.29 -3.52
CA ASN A 78 -6.76 -4.96 -3.74
C ASN A 78 -5.45 -4.69 -3.00
N LEU A 79 -4.95 -5.65 -2.23
CA LEU A 79 -3.71 -5.48 -1.44
C LEU A 79 -2.45 -5.31 -2.31
N GLY A 80 -2.51 -5.72 -3.57
CA GLY A 80 -1.40 -5.57 -4.50
C GLY A 80 -0.08 -6.17 -3.97
N ILE A 81 0.99 -5.41 -4.11
CA ILE A 81 2.34 -5.83 -3.68
C ILE A 81 2.46 -5.96 -2.16
N GLY A 82 1.62 -5.25 -1.39
CA GLY A 82 1.61 -5.33 0.08
C GLY A 82 1.39 -6.75 0.59
N ARG A 83 0.56 -7.55 -0.09
CA ARG A 83 0.33 -8.96 0.23
C ARG A 83 1.58 -9.81 0.07
N LEU A 84 2.39 -9.55 -0.94
CA LEU A 84 3.66 -10.26 -1.16
C LEU A 84 4.66 -9.90 -0.06
N ILE A 85 4.81 -8.61 0.23
CA ILE A 85 5.72 -8.12 1.28
C ILE A 85 5.34 -8.70 2.64
N TYR A 86 4.04 -8.78 2.95
CA TYR A 86 3.54 -9.35 4.21
C TYR A 86 3.95 -10.82 4.43
N GLN A 87 4.15 -11.58 3.34
CA GLN A 87 4.57 -12.99 3.40
C GLN A 87 6.09 -13.18 3.47
N LEU A 88 6.88 -12.10 3.28
CA LEU A 88 8.34 -12.21 3.31
C LEU A 88 8.84 -12.43 4.74
N PRO A 89 9.87 -13.31 4.90
CA PRO A 89 10.60 -13.41 6.16
C PRO A 89 11.26 -12.08 6.52
N THR A 90 11.27 -11.73 7.82
CA THR A 90 11.90 -10.49 8.31
C THR A 90 13.36 -10.40 7.96
N THR A 91 14.09 -11.51 8.04
CA THR A 91 15.50 -11.59 7.65
C THR A 91 15.74 -11.18 6.20
N LEU A 92 14.85 -11.62 5.29
CA LEU A 92 14.93 -11.22 3.88
C LEU A 92 14.62 -9.73 3.70
N CYS A 93 13.62 -9.20 4.43
CA CYS A 93 13.32 -7.77 4.44
C CYS A 93 14.53 -6.93 4.90
N GLU A 94 15.18 -7.32 5.99
CA GLU A 94 16.38 -6.64 6.50
C GLU A 94 17.55 -6.68 5.51
N MET A 95 17.80 -7.84 4.90
CA MET A 95 18.85 -7.99 3.88
C MET A 95 18.57 -7.08 2.68
N TYR A 96 17.33 -7.06 2.19
CA TYR A 96 16.93 -6.21 1.08
C TYR A 96 17.10 -4.72 1.39
N LEU A 97 16.66 -4.27 2.56
CA LEU A 97 16.85 -2.86 2.97
C LEU A 97 18.33 -2.47 3.05
N LYS A 98 19.19 -3.33 3.59
CA LYS A 98 20.65 -3.11 3.63
C LYS A 98 21.26 -3.05 2.24
N GLU A 99 20.77 -3.87 1.31
CA GLU A 99 21.25 -3.87 -0.08
C GLU A 99 20.84 -2.61 -0.83
N VAL A 100 19.58 -2.19 -0.68
CA VAL A 100 19.04 -1.01 -1.37
C VAL A 100 19.63 0.29 -0.82
N PHE A 101 19.77 0.40 0.51
CA PHE A 101 20.25 1.62 1.19
C PHE A 101 21.72 1.52 1.63
N LYS A 102 22.61 1.13 0.74
CA LYS A 102 24.07 0.99 1.02
C LYS A 102 24.73 2.28 1.53
N ARG A 103 24.20 3.46 1.19
CA ARG A 103 24.77 4.77 1.49
C ARG A 103 24.05 5.54 2.59
N GLY A 104 22.99 5.00 3.15
CA GLY A 104 22.20 5.67 4.16
C GLY A 104 20.98 4.84 4.52
N THR A 105 20.24 5.27 5.53
CA THR A 105 18.99 4.62 5.95
C THR A 105 17.79 5.49 5.61
N ILE A 106 16.60 4.89 5.54
CA ILE A 106 15.35 5.64 5.32
C ILE A 106 15.12 6.64 6.47
N GLU A 107 15.54 6.28 7.68
CA GLU A 107 15.43 7.11 8.88
C GLU A 107 16.26 8.40 8.80
N ALA A 108 17.28 8.43 7.94
CA ALA A 108 18.07 9.63 7.67
C ALA A 108 17.37 10.63 6.74
N LEU A 109 16.25 10.23 6.12
CA LEU A 109 15.45 11.11 5.26
C LEU A 109 14.58 12.04 6.12
N ASP A 110 14.76 13.33 5.94
CA ASP A 110 13.92 14.33 6.60
C ASP A 110 12.46 14.28 6.09
N ARG A 111 11.56 14.85 6.87
CA ARG A 111 10.12 14.88 6.57
C ARG A 111 9.81 15.51 5.21
N GLU A 112 10.53 16.56 4.84
CA GLU A 112 10.35 17.26 3.56
C GLU A 112 10.72 16.34 2.38
N THR A 113 11.80 15.58 2.52
CA THR A 113 12.23 14.58 1.54
C THR A 113 11.18 13.46 1.38
N LEU A 114 10.64 12.95 2.48
CA LEU A 114 9.60 11.91 2.45
C LEU A 114 8.31 12.41 1.76
N ILE A 115 7.86 13.64 2.06
CA ILE A 115 6.72 14.27 1.39
C ILE A 115 6.99 14.42 -0.12
N THR A 116 8.20 14.82 -0.48
CA THR A 116 8.60 14.97 -1.89
C THR A 116 8.55 13.62 -2.63
N ILE A 117 9.08 12.56 -2.01
CA ILE A 117 9.06 11.20 -2.56
C ILE A 117 7.62 10.72 -2.74
N GLN A 118 6.79 10.87 -1.73
CA GLN A 118 5.39 10.45 -1.77
C GLN A 118 4.64 11.18 -2.90
N ALA A 119 4.72 12.50 -2.94
CA ALA A 119 4.08 13.30 -4.00
C ALA A 119 4.59 12.92 -5.40
N PHE A 120 5.88 12.59 -5.55
CA PHE A 120 6.46 12.19 -6.82
C PHE A 120 5.91 10.85 -7.31
N PHE A 121 5.76 9.86 -6.43
CA PHE A 121 5.11 8.59 -6.74
C PHE A 121 3.61 8.74 -7.06
N GLU A 122 2.88 9.55 -6.29
CA GLU A 122 1.45 9.81 -6.52
C GLU A 122 1.18 10.49 -7.85
N ASN A 123 2.13 11.29 -8.35
CA ASN A 123 2.04 11.95 -9.65
C ASN A 123 2.79 11.18 -10.76
N ASN A 124 2.88 9.84 -10.65
CA ASN A 124 3.45 8.95 -11.66
C ASN A 124 4.84 9.37 -12.15
N LEU A 125 5.71 9.80 -11.24
CA LEU A 125 7.07 10.25 -11.52
C LEU A 125 7.14 11.49 -12.44
N ASN A 126 6.07 12.28 -12.51
CA ASN A 126 6.00 13.48 -13.32
C ASN A 126 6.49 14.69 -12.54
N VAL A 127 7.66 15.23 -12.94
CA VAL A 127 8.29 16.38 -12.28
C VAL A 127 7.40 17.63 -12.29
N SER A 128 6.73 17.91 -13.42
CA SER A 128 5.90 19.12 -13.57
C SER A 128 4.62 19.05 -12.72
N GLU A 129 3.95 17.91 -12.69
CA GLU A 129 2.76 17.69 -11.85
C GLU A 129 3.13 17.75 -10.37
N THR A 130 4.22 17.09 -9.99
CA THR A 130 4.69 17.06 -8.60
C THR A 130 5.07 18.46 -8.10
N SER A 131 5.78 19.25 -8.93
CA SER A 131 6.14 20.63 -8.53
C SER A 131 4.92 21.50 -8.31
N ARG A 132 3.88 21.38 -9.16
CA ARG A 132 2.59 22.07 -8.97
C ARG A 132 1.90 21.63 -7.69
N LYS A 133 1.81 20.32 -7.44
CA LYS A 133 1.16 19.77 -6.24
C LYS A 133 1.85 20.21 -4.94
N LEU A 134 3.17 20.31 -4.96
CA LEU A 134 3.97 20.75 -3.80
C LEU A 134 4.11 22.27 -3.70
N PHE A 135 3.55 23.04 -4.65
CA PHE A 135 3.69 24.51 -4.72
C PHE A 135 5.16 24.97 -4.72
N VAL A 136 6.03 24.25 -5.42
CA VAL A 136 7.45 24.58 -5.55
C VAL A 136 7.84 24.79 -7.02
N HIS A 137 8.89 25.58 -7.25
CA HIS A 137 9.44 25.70 -8.59
C HIS A 137 10.03 24.39 -9.07
N ARG A 138 9.92 24.10 -10.39
CA ARG A 138 10.45 22.87 -10.99
C ARG A 138 11.91 22.59 -10.62
N ASN A 139 12.76 23.62 -10.63
CA ASN A 139 14.18 23.47 -10.30
C ASN A 139 14.39 23.07 -8.84
N THR A 140 13.55 23.55 -7.93
CA THR A 140 13.57 23.15 -6.52
C THR A 140 13.26 21.66 -6.38
N LEU A 141 12.25 21.16 -7.12
CA LEU A 141 11.93 19.75 -7.11
C LEU A 141 13.08 18.90 -7.68
N VAL A 142 13.68 19.32 -8.80
CA VAL A 142 14.84 18.63 -9.38
C VAL A 142 15.99 18.57 -8.36
N TYR A 143 16.29 19.67 -7.69
CA TYR A 143 17.30 19.70 -6.64
C TYR A 143 17.00 18.72 -5.49
N ARG A 144 15.74 18.63 -5.06
CA ARG A 144 15.33 17.65 -4.03
C ARG A 144 15.50 16.20 -4.51
N LEU A 145 15.15 15.90 -5.76
CA LEU A 145 15.37 14.58 -6.36
C LEU A 145 16.86 14.24 -6.47
N ASP A 146 17.70 15.22 -6.81
CA ASP A 146 19.15 15.02 -6.83
C ASP A 146 19.75 14.82 -5.43
N LYS A 147 19.20 15.50 -4.40
CA LYS A 147 19.53 15.25 -2.99
C LYS A 147 19.21 13.79 -2.61
N ILE A 148 18.01 13.29 -2.96
CA ILE A 148 17.60 11.90 -2.72
C ILE A 148 18.58 10.95 -3.40
N LYS A 149 18.90 11.18 -4.67
CA LYS A 149 19.88 10.40 -5.42
C LYS A 149 21.25 10.35 -4.72
N LYS A 150 21.74 11.49 -4.22
CA LYS A 150 23.02 11.54 -3.49
C LYS A 150 22.98 10.74 -2.19
N MET A 151 21.87 10.82 -1.44
CA MET A 151 21.71 10.13 -0.15
C MET A 151 21.53 8.61 -0.30
N THR A 152 20.77 8.17 -1.31
CA THR A 152 20.36 6.77 -1.45
C THR A 152 21.10 6.01 -2.56
N GLY A 153 21.68 6.73 -3.51
CA GLY A 153 22.24 6.14 -4.74
C GLY A 153 21.18 5.89 -5.83
N LEU A 154 19.90 6.07 -5.54
CA LEU A 154 18.78 5.77 -6.45
C LEU A 154 18.22 7.05 -7.08
N ASP A 155 18.23 7.13 -8.41
CA ASP A 155 17.60 8.22 -9.16
C ASP A 155 16.13 7.91 -9.41
N LEU A 156 15.22 8.52 -8.66
CA LEU A 156 13.78 8.26 -8.76
C LEU A 156 13.16 8.63 -10.11
N ARG A 157 13.88 9.33 -10.99
CA ARG A 157 13.45 9.61 -12.35
C ARG A 157 13.66 8.43 -13.30
N GLN A 158 14.47 7.44 -12.88
CA GLN A 158 14.66 6.18 -13.59
C GLN A 158 13.67 5.16 -13.03
N PHE A 159 12.91 4.53 -13.92
CA PHE A 159 11.80 3.63 -13.55
C PHE A 159 12.24 2.49 -12.63
N ASP A 160 13.33 1.81 -12.95
CA ASP A 160 13.83 0.67 -12.15
C ASP A 160 14.28 1.11 -10.74
N HIS A 161 14.95 2.26 -10.65
CA HIS A 161 15.33 2.85 -9.36
C HIS A 161 14.11 3.27 -8.56
N ALA A 162 13.10 3.85 -9.22
CA ALA A 162 11.85 4.25 -8.59
C ALA A 162 11.08 3.04 -8.01
N ILE A 163 10.98 1.94 -8.79
CA ILE A 163 10.37 0.69 -8.30
C ILE A 163 11.14 0.15 -7.11
N THR A 164 12.46 0.00 -7.22
CA THR A 164 13.33 -0.49 -6.15
C THR A 164 13.13 0.33 -4.88
N PHE A 165 13.12 1.64 -4.99
CA PHE A 165 12.91 2.55 -3.87
C PHE A 165 11.50 2.42 -3.29
N LYS A 166 10.46 2.34 -4.13
CA LYS A 166 9.06 2.17 -3.69
C LYS A 166 8.87 0.88 -2.91
N VAL A 167 9.43 -0.23 -3.40
CA VAL A 167 9.39 -1.52 -2.70
C VAL A 167 10.13 -1.42 -1.37
N ALA A 168 11.32 -0.79 -1.33
CA ALA A 168 12.07 -0.60 -0.11
C ALA A 168 11.32 0.24 0.94
N LEU A 169 10.63 1.32 0.53
CA LEU A 169 9.74 2.07 1.42
C LEU A 169 8.62 1.21 1.99
N MET A 170 8.01 0.36 1.17
CA MET A 170 6.95 -0.54 1.63
C MET A 170 7.49 -1.59 2.60
N VAL A 171 8.63 -2.20 2.30
CA VAL A 171 9.30 -3.16 3.19
C VAL A 171 9.66 -2.49 4.53
N HIS A 172 10.22 -1.29 4.50
CA HIS A 172 10.53 -0.53 5.71
C HIS A 172 9.27 -0.24 6.54
N LYS A 173 8.19 0.24 5.90
CA LYS A 173 6.92 0.49 6.58
C LYS A 173 6.36 -0.79 7.22
N TYR A 174 6.44 -1.91 6.53
CA TYR A 174 6.04 -3.21 7.06
C TYR A 174 6.87 -3.60 8.29
N MET A 175 8.19 -3.44 8.24
CA MET A 175 9.08 -3.78 9.35
C MET A 175 8.85 -2.92 10.60
N THR A 176 8.53 -1.63 10.41
CA THR A 176 8.32 -0.68 11.51
C THR A 176 6.91 -0.74 12.13
N GLN A 177 5.90 -1.14 11.35
CA GLN A 177 4.49 -1.15 11.79
C GLN A 177 3.95 -2.56 12.05
N ARG A 178 4.78 -3.59 11.90
CA ARG A 178 4.36 -4.97 12.13
C ARG A 178 3.90 -5.14 13.58
N PRO A 179 2.65 -5.61 13.83
CA PRO A 179 2.27 -6.03 15.16
C PRO A 179 3.19 -7.20 15.57
N VAL A 180 3.78 -7.10 16.76
CA VAL A 180 4.59 -8.19 17.32
C VAL A 180 3.67 -9.40 17.42
N LYS A 181 3.92 -10.43 16.63
CA LYS A 181 3.26 -11.73 16.82
C LYS A 181 3.83 -12.33 18.09
N TYR A 182 3.06 -12.30 19.17
CA TYR A 182 3.32 -13.08 20.37
C TYR A 182 3.03 -14.57 20.09
#